data_0c35157aaa80905470580cd587e41b1d
#
_entry.id   0c35157aaa80905470580cd587e41b1d
#
_cell.length_a   1.000
_cell.length_b   1.000
_cell.length_c   1.000
_cell.angle_alpha   90.00
_cell.angle_beta   90.00
_cell.angle_gamma   90.00
#
_symmetry.space_group_name_H-M   'P 1'
#
loop_
_entity.id
_entity.type
_entity.pdbx_description
1 polymer ?
#
loop_
_entity_poly.entity_id
_entity_poly.type
_entity_poly.pdbx_seq_one_letter_code
_entity_poly.pdbx_strand_id
1 'polypeptide(L)'
;MSAMNTPDSIDDEARYRALCSHDARFDGRFFTAVTSTGIYCRPVCRVRTPRRENCRFFEHAAQAEQAGFRPCLRCRPELAPLQRHWSVEDARSILVQQATQWLDNPQNWPGAIEGGATVARLASRLGVSDRHLRRIFEDRLGVSPLQYLLTRKLLAAKQMLADTALPITQIALASGFASLRRFNTAFGDHYGLSPGQMRRQPLSADSQRDGTPVQLFWRPPFDVAALLRFLAERQLPGIEHVQPDAPLGLQRTARVESGGLTHTGWFSVRFDPDANRLGLQVSDSLLPVLPAVIWRVRALFDLDANPLAINSALHADFPAGDGLRVPGCFDGFELAVRAILGQQITVAAARTLAIRLTERLGEAITTPHPRLHRLFPTAQALASVSPDILGELGIVRQRQAALQSLARAVVEGGLVLNAFADAHTTTQALQALPGIGPWTAQYIAMRALRWPDAWPVGDVALIKTLGIEGRGRAAALEADRQSAAWRPWRSYAVIRAWAGTHANPILTSGVPSP
;
A
#
# COMPACT_ATOMS: atom_id res chain seq x y z
N MET A 1 -33.17 21.10 -8.69
CA MET A 1 -32.42 20.19 -7.82
C MET A 1 -30.95 20.52 -8.01
N SER A 2 -30.42 21.36 -7.14
CA SER A 2 -29.02 21.81 -7.21
C SER A 2 -28.09 20.65 -6.84
N ALA A 3 -27.15 20.35 -7.74
CA ALA A 3 -26.04 19.45 -7.44
C ALA A 3 -25.18 20.09 -6.33
N MET A 4 -25.16 19.47 -5.16
CA MET A 4 -24.22 19.82 -4.09
C MET A 4 -22.81 19.55 -4.60
N ASN A 5 -22.04 20.62 -4.82
CA ASN A 5 -20.60 20.57 -5.09
C ASN A 5 -19.89 19.98 -3.88
N THR A 6 -19.37 18.77 -3.99
CA THR A 6 -18.41 18.23 -3.04
C THR A 6 -17.08 18.95 -3.19
N PRO A 7 -16.39 19.34 -2.10
CA PRO A 7 -15.17 20.17 -2.14
C PRO A 7 -13.96 19.56 -2.86
N ASP A 8 -14.02 18.30 -3.27
CA ASP A 8 -12.90 17.56 -3.90
C ASP A 8 -13.11 17.21 -5.37
N SER A 9 -14.22 17.62 -5.99
CA SER A 9 -14.47 17.38 -7.42
C SER A 9 -13.72 18.40 -8.26
N ILE A 10 -12.63 17.97 -8.88
CA ILE A 10 -11.93 18.73 -9.92
C ILE A 10 -12.92 18.87 -11.10
N ASP A 11 -13.23 20.09 -11.52
CA ASP A 11 -14.08 20.29 -12.68
C ASP A 11 -13.42 19.78 -13.98
N ASP A 12 -14.23 19.52 -14.99
CA ASP A 12 -13.74 18.98 -16.25
C ASP A 12 -12.78 19.93 -16.98
N GLU A 13 -12.86 21.22 -16.72
CA GLU A 13 -11.97 22.21 -17.31
C GLU A 13 -10.58 22.17 -16.63
N ALA A 14 -10.56 21.99 -15.32
CA ALA A 14 -9.31 21.78 -14.59
C ALA A 14 -8.65 20.44 -14.97
N ARG A 15 -9.46 19.38 -15.21
CA ARG A 15 -8.96 18.09 -15.73
C ARG A 15 -8.36 18.25 -17.13
N TYR A 16 -8.98 19.04 -18.01
CA TYR A 16 -8.44 19.30 -19.34
C TYR A 16 -7.14 20.10 -19.30
N ARG A 17 -7.03 21.12 -18.45
CA ARG A 17 -5.78 21.85 -18.24
C ARG A 17 -4.65 20.95 -17.74
N ALA A 18 -4.94 20.05 -16.79
CA ALA A 18 -3.98 19.06 -16.30
C ALA A 18 -3.54 18.07 -17.41
N LEU A 19 -4.45 17.68 -18.29
CA LEU A 19 -4.12 16.88 -19.47
C LEU A 19 -3.20 17.62 -20.45
N CYS A 20 -3.49 18.89 -20.75
CA CYS A 20 -2.69 19.72 -21.66
C CYS A 20 -1.26 19.94 -21.17
N SER A 21 -1.09 20.09 -19.86
CA SER A 21 0.21 20.26 -19.21
C SER A 21 0.93 18.95 -18.89
N HIS A 22 0.31 17.80 -19.17
CA HIS A 22 0.80 16.46 -18.77
C HIS A 22 1.15 16.38 -17.28
N ASP A 23 0.37 17.04 -16.42
CA ASP A 23 0.67 17.23 -15.02
C ASP A 23 0.65 15.91 -14.24
N ALA A 24 1.84 15.48 -13.82
CA ALA A 24 2.03 14.23 -13.10
C ALA A 24 1.32 14.18 -11.72
N ARG A 25 0.97 15.34 -11.14
CA ARG A 25 0.25 15.42 -9.88
C ARG A 25 -1.17 14.85 -9.97
N PHE A 26 -1.72 14.85 -11.17
CA PHE A 26 -3.06 14.32 -11.45
C PHE A 26 -3.05 12.87 -11.95
N ASP A 27 -1.88 12.26 -12.08
CA ASP A 27 -1.79 10.87 -12.51
C ASP A 27 -2.48 9.92 -11.54
N GLY A 28 -3.41 9.10 -12.06
CA GLY A 28 -4.26 8.22 -11.26
C GLY A 28 -5.43 8.94 -10.54
N ARG A 29 -5.58 10.26 -10.65
CA ARG A 29 -6.74 11.00 -10.12
C ARG A 29 -7.95 10.99 -11.07
N PHE A 30 -7.67 10.89 -12.35
CA PHE A 30 -8.70 10.71 -13.38
C PHE A 30 -8.09 10.08 -14.64
N PHE A 31 -8.97 9.64 -15.51
CA PHE A 31 -8.63 9.14 -16.85
C PHE A 31 -9.35 9.99 -17.88
N THR A 32 -8.67 10.28 -19.00
CA THR A 32 -9.26 11.02 -20.13
C THR A 32 -9.57 10.06 -21.26
N ALA A 33 -10.83 9.90 -21.58
CA ALA A 33 -11.29 9.12 -22.73
C ALA A 33 -11.49 10.03 -23.94
N VAL A 34 -10.97 9.60 -25.09
CA VAL A 34 -11.00 10.35 -26.35
C VAL A 34 -12.02 9.73 -27.29
N THR A 35 -13.12 10.42 -27.51
CA THR A 35 -14.26 9.92 -28.28
C THR A 35 -13.92 9.58 -29.73
N SER A 36 -12.99 10.31 -30.34
CA SER A 36 -12.57 10.07 -31.74
C SER A 36 -11.73 8.81 -31.91
N THR A 37 -11.14 8.27 -30.84
CA THR A 37 -10.24 7.09 -30.91
C THR A 37 -10.75 5.88 -30.13
N GLY A 38 -11.73 6.07 -29.26
CA GLY A 38 -12.24 5.02 -28.36
C GLY A 38 -11.21 4.59 -27.31
N ILE A 39 -10.22 5.46 -26.99
CA ILE A 39 -9.12 5.12 -26.08
C ILE A 39 -9.16 6.04 -24.86
N TYR A 40 -8.94 5.47 -23.66
CA TYR A 40 -8.72 6.29 -22.47
C TYR A 40 -7.25 6.28 -22.05
N CYS A 41 -6.79 7.42 -21.58
CA CYS A 41 -5.39 7.72 -21.25
C CYS A 41 -5.25 8.24 -19.82
N ARG A 42 -4.04 8.13 -19.28
CA ARG A 42 -3.62 8.88 -18.08
C ARG A 42 -3.40 10.35 -18.43
N PRO A 43 -3.53 11.30 -17.48
CA PRO A 43 -3.20 12.71 -17.70
C PRO A 43 -1.80 12.95 -18.23
N VAL A 44 -0.84 12.12 -17.85
CA VAL A 44 0.59 12.20 -18.23
C VAL A 44 0.91 11.60 -19.61
N CYS A 45 -0.10 11.27 -20.40
CA CYS A 45 0.10 10.61 -21.70
C CYS A 45 0.71 11.57 -22.72
N ARG A 46 1.89 11.26 -23.23
CA ARG A 46 2.62 12.05 -24.26
C ARG A 46 2.12 11.79 -25.69
N VAL A 47 0.85 11.54 -25.89
CA VAL A 47 0.21 11.57 -27.21
C VAL A 47 -0.20 13.01 -27.53
N ARG A 48 -0.46 13.30 -28.81
CA ARG A 48 -1.02 14.60 -29.20
C ARG A 48 -2.27 14.86 -28.36
N THR A 49 -2.30 16.00 -27.67
CA THR A 49 -3.44 16.41 -26.85
C THR A 49 -4.71 16.47 -27.69
N PRO A 50 -5.77 15.73 -27.32
CA PRO A 50 -7.04 15.77 -28.04
C PRO A 50 -7.73 17.13 -27.82
N ARG A 51 -8.62 17.54 -28.74
CA ARG A 51 -9.45 18.71 -28.55
C ARG A 51 -10.39 18.49 -27.36
N ARG A 52 -10.72 19.56 -26.62
CA ARG A 52 -11.57 19.51 -25.41
C ARG A 52 -12.92 18.82 -25.69
N GLU A 53 -13.54 19.13 -26.82
CA GLU A 53 -14.82 18.56 -27.26
C GLU A 53 -14.81 17.03 -27.42
N ASN A 54 -13.64 16.44 -27.65
CA ASN A 54 -13.45 14.99 -27.77
C ASN A 54 -13.03 14.32 -26.45
N CYS A 55 -12.95 15.06 -25.35
CA CYS A 55 -12.51 14.54 -24.07
C CYS A 55 -13.70 14.28 -23.14
N ARG A 56 -13.75 13.07 -22.58
CA ARG A 56 -14.59 12.70 -21.44
C ARG A 56 -13.69 12.29 -20.29
N PHE A 57 -14.02 12.69 -19.08
CA PHE A 57 -13.20 12.43 -17.91
C PHE A 57 -13.89 11.45 -16.98
N PHE A 58 -13.13 10.51 -16.42
CA PHE A 58 -13.59 9.46 -15.52
C PHE A 58 -12.64 9.35 -14.34
N GLU A 59 -13.17 9.16 -13.15
CA GLU A 59 -12.34 8.97 -11.94
C GLU A 59 -11.75 7.56 -11.87
N HIS A 60 -12.47 6.58 -12.41
CA HIS A 60 -12.02 5.18 -12.40
C HIS A 60 -11.92 4.62 -13.83
N ALA A 61 -10.89 3.79 -14.05
CA ALA A 61 -10.71 3.06 -15.31
C ALA A 61 -11.96 2.26 -15.69
N ALA A 62 -12.63 1.63 -14.69
CA ALA A 62 -13.85 0.85 -14.90
C ALA A 62 -15.00 1.66 -15.51
N GLN A 63 -15.12 2.95 -15.16
CA GLN A 63 -16.14 3.84 -15.74
C GLN A 63 -15.84 4.14 -17.22
N ALA A 64 -14.57 4.38 -17.57
CA ALA A 64 -14.15 4.59 -18.94
C ALA A 64 -14.40 3.34 -19.80
N GLU A 65 -14.10 2.15 -19.25
CA GLU A 65 -14.31 0.87 -19.92
C GLU A 65 -15.81 0.56 -20.07
N GLN A 66 -16.62 0.81 -19.05
CA GLN A 66 -18.07 0.71 -19.13
C GLN A 66 -18.66 1.63 -20.20
N ALA A 67 -18.06 2.81 -20.40
CA ALA A 67 -18.45 3.75 -21.47
C ALA A 67 -17.92 3.35 -22.86
N GLY A 68 -17.29 2.17 -23.00
CA GLY A 68 -16.83 1.59 -24.27
C GLY A 68 -15.42 2.04 -24.70
N PHE A 69 -14.64 2.65 -23.80
CA PHE A 69 -13.27 3.05 -24.12
C PHE A 69 -12.29 1.96 -23.69
N ARG A 70 -11.24 1.74 -24.48
CA ARG A 70 -10.16 0.80 -24.17
C ARG A 70 -8.92 1.51 -23.64
N PRO A 71 -8.10 0.85 -22.80
CA PRO A 71 -6.90 1.45 -22.22
C PRO A 71 -5.82 1.72 -23.27
N CYS A 72 -5.16 2.87 -23.14
CA CYS A 72 -4.05 3.26 -23.99
C CYS A 72 -2.85 2.31 -23.78
N LEU A 73 -2.28 1.83 -24.89
CA LEU A 73 -1.09 0.97 -24.89
C LEU A 73 0.20 1.75 -24.62
N ARG A 74 0.20 3.07 -24.87
CA ARG A 74 1.39 3.92 -24.73
C ARG A 74 1.58 4.42 -23.31
N CYS A 75 0.56 5.02 -22.69
CA CYS A 75 0.66 5.55 -21.34
C CYS A 75 0.35 4.52 -20.26
N ARG A 76 -0.21 3.37 -20.63
CA ARG A 76 -0.41 2.24 -19.74
C ARG A 76 -1.21 2.61 -18.47
N PRO A 77 -2.55 2.77 -18.58
CA PRO A 77 -3.40 3.14 -17.45
C PRO A 77 -3.28 2.24 -16.21
N GLU A 78 -2.87 0.97 -16.41
CA GLU A 78 -2.60 0.02 -15.32
C GLU A 78 -1.43 0.41 -14.42
N LEU A 79 -0.57 1.33 -14.87
CA LEU A 79 0.55 1.86 -14.09
C LEU A 79 0.20 3.14 -13.32
N ALA A 80 -1.04 3.63 -13.46
CA ALA A 80 -1.47 4.79 -12.71
C ALA A 80 -1.43 4.50 -11.19
N PRO A 81 -0.99 5.46 -10.36
CA PRO A 81 -1.06 5.35 -8.92
C PRO A 81 -2.52 5.12 -8.47
N LEU A 82 -2.75 4.21 -7.53
CA LEU A 82 -4.09 3.96 -7.01
C LEU A 82 -4.59 5.17 -6.22
N GLN A 83 -5.85 5.52 -6.44
CA GLN A 83 -6.50 6.60 -5.69
C GLN A 83 -7.08 6.04 -4.38
N ARG A 84 -6.80 6.71 -3.27
CA ARG A 84 -7.46 6.47 -1.98
C ARG A 84 -8.17 7.75 -1.57
N HIS A 85 -9.48 7.67 -1.39
CA HIS A 85 -10.28 8.75 -0.84
C HIS A 85 -10.38 8.56 0.68
N TRP A 86 -10.08 9.62 1.40
CA TRP A 86 -10.17 9.68 2.85
C TRP A 86 -11.06 10.87 3.22
N SER A 87 -12.36 10.73 3.00
CA SER A 87 -13.34 11.71 3.46
C SER A 87 -14.33 11.06 4.43
N VAL A 88 -14.74 11.83 5.43
CA VAL A 88 -15.80 11.44 6.37
C VAL A 88 -17.13 11.76 5.68
N GLU A 89 -17.52 10.94 4.72
CA GLU A 89 -18.77 11.07 4.02
C GLU A 89 -19.79 10.01 4.48
N ASP A 90 -21.01 10.10 3.96
CA ASP A 90 -22.14 9.27 4.37
C ASP A 90 -21.80 7.76 4.37
N ALA A 91 -22.58 6.95 5.10
CA ALA A 91 -22.36 5.51 5.24
C ALA A 91 -22.27 4.75 3.90
N ARG A 92 -22.84 5.27 2.81
CA ARG A 92 -22.79 4.67 1.48
C ARG A 92 -21.42 4.85 0.83
N SER A 93 -20.81 6.03 0.99
CA SER A 93 -19.44 6.30 0.50
C SER A 93 -18.43 5.43 1.23
N ILE A 94 -18.59 5.26 2.55
CA ILE A 94 -17.75 4.36 3.35
C ILE A 94 -17.88 2.91 2.87
N LEU A 95 -19.10 2.43 2.61
CA LEU A 95 -19.32 1.06 2.11
C LEU A 95 -18.69 0.84 0.73
N VAL A 96 -18.84 1.80 -0.20
CA VAL A 96 -18.22 1.70 -1.53
C VAL A 96 -16.70 1.73 -1.42
N GLN A 97 -16.15 2.59 -0.57
CA GLN A 97 -14.71 2.67 -0.32
C GLN A 97 -14.16 1.36 0.25
N GLN A 98 -14.81 0.78 1.24
CA GLN A 98 -14.42 -0.52 1.80
C GLN A 98 -14.53 -1.64 0.77
N ALA A 99 -15.59 -1.61 -0.05
CA ALA A 99 -15.78 -2.56 -1.12
C ALA A 99 -14.69 -2.46 -2.20
N THR A 100 -14.37 -1.26 -2.67
CA THR A 100 -13.31 -1.06 -3.66
C THR A 100 -11.94 -1.45 -3.11
N GLN A 101 -11.62 -1.08 -1.87
CA GLN A 101 -10.38 -1.50 -1.20
C GLN A 101 -10.25 -3.03 -1.15
N TRP A 102 -11.34 -3.74 -0.83
CA TRP A 102 -11.34 -5.19 -0.79
C TRP A 102 -11.17 -5.81 -2.19
N LEU A 103 -11.86 -5.27 -3.21
CA LEU A 103 -11.75 -5.72 -4.59
C LEU A 103 -10.39 -5.37 -5.23
N ASP A 104 -9.75 -4.32 -4.78
CA ASP A 104 -8.40 -3.92 -5.20
C ASP A 104 -7.30 -4.84 -4.65
N ASN A 105 -7.59 -5.61 -3.60
CA ASN A 105 -6.62 -6.53 -3.03
C ASN A 105 -6.50 -7.82 -3.86
N PRO A 106 -5.37 -8.06 -4.55
CA PRO A 106 -5.19 -9.25 -5.37
C PRO A 106 -5.25 -10.57 -4.58
N GLN A 107 -4.98 -10.56 -3.28
CA GLN A 107 -5.11 -11.73 -2.42
C GLN A 107 -6.58 -12.22 -2.29
N ASN A 108 -7.53 -11.33 -2.55
CA ASN A 108 -8.96 -11.64 -2.54
C ASN A 108 -9.49 -12.11 -3.92
N TRP A 109 -8.62 -12.23 -4.94
CA TRP A 109 -8.98 -12.70 -6.28
C TRP A 109 -8.82 -14.21 -6.39
N PRO A 110 -9.78 -15.02 -6.01
CA PRO A 110 -9.63 -16.48 -6.10
C PRO A 110 -9.69 -16.91 -7.56
N GLY A 111 -8.72 -17.70 -7.98
CA GLY A 111 -8.65 -18.22 -9.34
C GLY A 111 -9.78 -19.19 -9.69
N ALA A 112 -10.27 -19.95 -8.71
CA ALA A 112 -11.27 -21.02 -8.92
C ALA A 112 -12.70 -20.63 -8.52
N ILE A 113 -12.91 -19.52 -7.79
CA ILE A 113 -14.24 -19.13 -7.29
C ILE A 113 -14.91 -18.21 -8.32
N GLU A 114 -16.15 -18.51 -8.67
CA GLU A 114 -16.95 -17.66 -9.55
C GLU A 114 -17.14 -16.26 -8.97
N GLY A 115 -17.16 -15.23 -9.85
CA GLY A 115 -17.25 -13.84 -9.43
C GLY A 115 -18.45 -13.52 -8.52
N GLY A 116 -19.58 -14.25 -8.67
CA GLY A 116 -20.74 -14.14 -7.80
C GLY A 116 -20.45 -14.50 -6.34
N ALA A 117 -19.72 -15.58 -6.09
CA ALA A 117 -19.31 -15.97 -4.73
C ALA A 117 -18.34 -14.95 -4.10
N THR A 118 -17.57 -14.23 -4.91
CA THR A 118 -16.67 -13.16 -4.45
C THR A 118 -17.48 -11.95 -3.95
N VAL A 119 -18.52 -11.54 -4.68
CA VAL A 119 -19.40 -10.42 -4.28
C VAL A 119 -20.22 -10.77 -3.05
N ALA A 120 -20.74 -12.01 -2.96
CA ALA A 120 -21.46 -12.49 -1.77
C ALA A 120 -20.56 -12.49 -0.52
N ARG A 121 -19.30 -12.93 -0.62
CA ARG A 121 -18.31 -12.83 0.47
C ARG A 121 -18.05 -11.38 0.88
N LEU A 122 -17.91 -10.49 -0.09
CA LEU A 122 -17.71 -9.08 0.18
C LEU A 122 -18.93 -8.47 0.89
N ALA A 123 -20.14 -8.76 0.42
CA ALA A 123 -21.39 -8.28 1.02
C ALA A 123 -21.54 -8.78 2.47
N SER A 124 -21.29 -10.08 2.71
CA SER A 124 -21.28 -10.66 4.06
C SER A 124 -20.25 -9.99 4.98
N ARG A 125 -19.04 -9.73 4.47
CA ARG A 125 -18.00 -9.05 5.24
C ARG A 125 -18.39 -7.61 5.62
N LEU A 126 -19.11 -6.92 4.74
CA LEU A 126 -19.58 -5.54 4.95
C LEU A 126 -20.89 -5.47 5.75
N GLY A 127 -21.46 -6.61 6.13
CA GLY A 127 -22.73 -6.67 6.87
C GLY A 127 -23.94 -6.21 6.07
N VAL A 128 -23.89 -6.31 4.73
CA VAL A 128 -24.97 -5.89 3.83
C VAL A 128 -25.42 -7.01 2.91
N SER A 129 -26.61 -6.90 2.33
CA SER A 129 -27.04 -7.84 1.29
C SER A 129 -26.33 -7.58 -0.04
N ASP A 130 -26.11 -8.64 -0.83
CA ASP A 130 -25.54 -8.56 -2.19
C ASP A 130 -26.29 -7.55 -3.07
N ARG A 131 -27.62 -7.56 -3.02
CA ARG A 131 -28.46 -6.62 -3.76
C ARG A 131 -28.22 -5.17 -3.34
N HIS A 132 -28.06 -4.91 -2.03
CA HIS A 132 -27.80 -3.57 -1.50
C HIS A 132 -26.39 -3.08 -1.92
N LEU A 133 -25.39 -3.94 -1.82
CA LEU A 133 -24.03 -3.63 -2.27
C LEU A 133 -23.99 -3.27 -3.76
N ARG A 134 -24.63 -4.08 -4.61
CA ARG A 134 -24.71 -3.80 -6.07
C ARG A 134 -25.34 -2.44 -6.34
N ARG A 135 -26.49 -2.16 -5.74
CA ARG A 135 -27.19 -0.89 -5.94
C ARG A 135 -26.34 0.31 -5.55
N ILE A 136 -25.71 0.29 -4.36
CA ILE A 136 -24.87 1.40 -3.91
C ILE A 136 -23.65 1.57 -4.83
N PHE A 137 -23.07 0.47 -5.25
CA PHE A 137 -21.87 0.46 -6.11
C PHE A 137 -22.19 1.06 -7.49
N GLU A 138 -23.33 0.66 -8.09
CA GLU A 138 -23.82 1.20 -9.36
C GLU A 138 -24.21 2.68 -9.23
N ASP A 139 -24.90 3.06 -8.14
CA ASP A 139 -25.28 4.46 -7.88
C ASP A 139 -24.07 5.40 -7.77
N ARG A 140 -22.96 4.91 -7.19
CA ARG A 140 -21.78 5.74 -6.91
C ARG A 140 -20.69 5.66 -7.98
N LEU A 141 -20.47 4.49 -8.56
CA LEU A 141 -19.37 4.24 -9.51
C LEU A 141 -19.85 4.02 -10.93
N GLY A 142 -21.16 3.91 -11.16
CA GLY A 142 -21.74 3.63 -12.49
C GLY A 142 -21.41 2.24 -13.02
N VAL A 143 -20.84 1.34 -12.21
CA VAL A 143 -20.49 -0.03 -12.59
C VAL A 143 -20.84 -1.00 -11.46
N SER A 144 -21.09 -2.27 -11.79
CA SER A 144 -21.30 -3.29 -10.77
C SER A 144 -19.98 -3.71 -10.09
N PRO A 145 -20.00 -4.28 -8.86
CA PRO A 145 -18.81 -4.81 -8.20
C PRO A 145 -18.04 -5.84 -9.04
N LEU A 146 -18.77 -6.65 -9.84
CA LEU A 146 -18.16 -7.65 -10.73
C LEU A 146 -17.42 -7.01 -11.90
N GLN A 147 -18.00 -5.98 -12.51
CA GLN A 147 -17.36 -5.23 -13.59
C GLN A 147 -16.10 -4.51 -13.07
N TYR A 148 -16.20 -3.91 -11.88
CA TYR A 148 -15.04 -3.30 -11.24
C TYR A 148 -13.92 -4.32 -11.02
N LEU A 149 -14.23 -5.48 -10.43
CA LEU A 149 -13.27 -6.56 -10.21
C LEU A 149 -12.65 -7.05 -11.53
N LEU A 150 -13.47 -7.22 -12.57
CA LEU A 150 -13.01 -7.64 -13.89
C LEU A 150 -11.98 -6.65 -14.46
N THR A 151 -12.31 -5.37 -14.43
CA THR A 151 -11.37 -4.30 -14.83
C THR A 151 -10.05 -4.40 -14.08
N ARG A 152 -10.08 -4.58 -12.74
CA ARG A 152 -8.86 -4.70 -11.93
C ARG A 152 -8.02 -5.91 -12.34
N LYS A 153 -8.64 -7.07 -12.55
CA LYS A 153 -7.97 -8.29 -13.02
C LYS A 153 -7.36 -8.10 -14.42
N LEU A 154 -8.09 -7.51 -15.33
CA LEU A 154 -7.64 -7.29 -16.72
C LEU A 154 -6.50 -6.25 -16.79
N LEU A 155 -6.54 -5.20 -15.99
CA LEU A 155 -5.46 -4.23 -15.90
C LEU A 155 -4.17 -4.85 -15.32
N ALA A 156 -4.29 -5.69 -14.28
CA ALA A 156 -3.14 -6.44 -13.75
C ALA A 156 -2.56 -7.41 -14.81
N ALA A 157 -3.42 -8.12 -15.55
CA ALA A 157 -2.99 -8.97 -16.65
C ALA A 157 -2.28 -8.17 -17.75
N LYS A 158 -2.84 -7.01 -18.14
CA LYS A 158 -2.24 -6.11 -19.13
C LYS A 158 -0.85 -5.64 -18.69
N GLN A 159 -0.69 -5.30 -17.42
CA GLN A 159 0.62 -4.96 -16.86
C GLN A 159 1.62 -6.10 -17.02
N MET A 160 1.24 -7.32 -16.61
CA MET A 160 2.12 -8.49 -16.73
C MET A 160 2.43 -8.86 -18.20
N LEU A 161 1.45 -8.74 -19.11
CA LEU A 161 1.69 -8.94 -20.56
C LEU A 161 2.72 -7.97 -21.13
N ALA A 162 2.74 -6.73 -20.64
CA ALA A 162 3.64 -5.69 -21.12
C ALA A 162 5.03 -5.72 -20.46
N ASP A 163 5.11 -6.14 -19.19
CA ASP A 163 6.32 -6.02 -18.37
C ASP A 163 7.06 -7.35 -18.17
N THR A 164 6.43 -8.49 -18.53
CA THR A 164 7.01 -9.80 -18.25
C THR A 164 7.02 -10.72 -19.48
N ALA A 165 7.94 -11.68 -19.48
CA ALA A 165 7.96 -12.76 -20.46
C ALA A 165 7.10 -13.97 -20.01
N LEU A 166 6.30 -13.85 -18.94
CA LEU A 166 5.49 -14.94 -18.40
C LEU A 166 4.58 -15.56 -19.45
N PRO A 167 4.41 -16.89 -19.48
CA PRO A 167 3.41 -17.56 -20.31
C PRO A 167 2.01 -16.97 -20.06
N ILE A 168 1.21 -16.81 -21.10
CA ILE A 168 -0.15 -16.25 -21.00
C ILE A 168 -1.02 -17.04 -20.02
N THR A 169 -0.80 -18.36 -19.92
CA THR A 169 -1.44 -19.22 -18.92
C THR A 169 -1.12 -18.79 -17.48
N GLN A 170 0.13 -18.49 -17.18
CA GLN A 170 0.54 -18.04 -15.85
C GLN A 170 -0.03 -16.64 -15.54
N ILE A 171 -0.03 -15.74 -16.54
CA ILE A 171 -0.66 -14.42 -16.40
C ILE A 171 -2.15 -14.53 -16.10
N ALA A 172 -2.87 -15.41 -16.79
CA ALA A 172 -4.29 -15.66 -16.55
C ALA A 172 -4.53 -16.09 -15.10
N LEU A 173 -3.78 -17.07 -14.61
CA LEU A 173 -3.89 -17.58 -13.23
C LEU A 173 -3.49 -16.52 -12.20
N ALA A 174 -2.36 -15.86 -12.37
CA ALA A 174 -1.89 -14.80 -11.47
C ALA A 174 -2.86 -13.61 -11.40
N SER A 175 -3.57 -13.32 -12.51
CA SER A 175 -4.63 -12.30 -12.54
C SER A 175 -5.97 -12.78 -11.95
N GLY A 176 -6.01 -13.99 -11.38
CA GLY A 176 -7.19 -14.53 -10.70
C GLY A 176 -8.29 -15.06 -11.63
N PHE A 177 -7.95 -15.49 -12.85
CA PHE A 177 -8.88 -16.22 -13.72
C PHE A 177 -8.80 -17.72 -13.49
N ALA A 178 -9.95 -18.37 -13.45
CA ALA A 178 -10.05 -19.82 -13.23
C ALA A 178 -9.52 -20.67 -14.39
N SER A 179 -9.45 -20.11 -15.61
CA SER A 179 -8.94 -20.81 -16.80
C SER A 179 -8.47 -19.84 -17.87
N LEU A 180 -7.54 -20.30 -18.70
CA LEU A 180 -7.06 -19.57 -19.87
C LEU A 180 -8.20 -19.22 -20.84
N ARG A 181 -9.19 -20.11 -21.02
CA ARG A 181 -10.34 -19.86 -21.88
C ARG A 181 -11.14 -18.66 -21.39
N ARG A 182 -11.51 -18.62 -20.10
CA ARG A 182 -12.25 -17.49 -19.52
C ARG A 182 -11.45 -16.18 -19.60
N PHE A 183 -10.15 -16.26 -19.38
CA PHE A 183 -9.26 -15.12 -19.54
C PHE A 183 -9.26 -14.58 -20.96
N ASN A 184 -9.02 -15.43 -21.98
CA ASN A 184 -8.96 -15.02 -23.37
C ASN A 184 -10.30 -14.41 -23.84
N THR A 185 -11.44 -15.02 -23.45
CA THR A 185 -12.78 -14.48 -23.76
C THR A 185 -12.96 -13.11 -23.12
N ALA A 186 -12.78 -12.98 -21.80
CA ALA A 186 -12.95 -11.72 -21.10
C ALA A 186 -12.00 -10.62 -21.60
N PHE A 187 -10.76 -11.00 -21.93
CA PHE A 187 -9.74 -10.07 -22.44
C PHE A 187 -10.08 -9.60 -23.87
N GLY A 188 -10.50 -10.52 -24.73
CA GLY A 188 -10.93 -10.22 -26.11
C GLY A 188 -12.19 -9.36 -26.15
N ASP A 189 -13.22 -9.72 -25.39
CA ASP A 189 -14.47 -8.98 -25.29
C ASP A 189 -14.25 -7.55 -24.79
N HIS A 190 -13.30 -7.39 -23.84
CA HIS A 190 -13.08 -6.11 -23.18
C HIS A 190 -12.15 -5.17 -23.98
N TYR A 191 -11.10 -5.70 -24.59
CA TYR A 191 -10.09 -4.88 -25.29
C TYR A 191 -10.14 -4.98 -26.82
N GLY A 192 -10.94 -5.86 -27.39
CA GLY A 192 -10.97 -6.11 -28.82
C GLY A 192 -9.67 -6.72 -29.37
N LEU A 193 -8.78 -7.21 -28.51
CA LEU A 193 -7.47 -7.76 -28.86
C LEU A 193 -7.23 -9.04 -28.05
N SER A 194 -6.53 -10.01 -28.64
CA SER A 194 -6.08 -11.16 -27.88
C SER A 194 -4.90 -10.76 -26.95
N PRO A 195 -4.67 -11.49 -25.85
CA PRO A 195 -3.50 -11.29 -25.00
C PRO A 195 -2.18 -11.36 -25.76
N GLY A 196 -2.08 -12.24 -26.76
CA GLY A 196 -0.90 -12.36 -27.62
C GLY A 196 -0.67 -11.13 -28.50
N GLN A 197 -1.72 -10.56 -29.06
CA GLN A 197 -1.62 -9.31 -29.84
C GLN A 197 -1.27 -8.08 -28.97
N MET A 198 -1.68 -8.09 -27.69
CA MET A 198 -1.33 -7.01 -26.76
C MET A 198 0.10 -7.13 -26.24
N ARG A 199 0.67 -8.33 -26.22
CA ARG A 199 2.06 -8.55 -25.82
C ARG A 199 2.96 -7.85 -26.84
N ARG A 200 3.57 -6.74 -26.46
CA ARG A 200 4.69 -6.16 -27.24
C ARG A 200 5.84 -7.15 -27.24
N GLN A 201 6.70 -7.07 -28.29
CA GLN A 201 7.88 -7.92 -28.40
C GLN A 201 8.53 -8.11 -27.01
N PRO A 202 8.86 -9.35 -26.62
CA PRO A 202 9.47 -9.58 -25.34
C PRO A 202 10.66 -8.63 -25.22
N LEU A 203 10.75 -7.96 -24.05
CA LEU A 203 12.01 -7.35 -23.64
C LEU A 203 13.05 -8.41 -23.92
N SER A 204 14.01 -8.11 -24.82
CA SER A 204 15.09 -9.03 -25.16
C SER A 204 15.54 -9.66 -23.85
N ALA A 205 15.42 -10.97 -23.80
CA ALA A 205 15.89 -11.76 -22.67
C ALA A 205 17.40 -11.56 -22.60
N ASP A 206 17.81 -10.49 -21.97
CA ASP A 206 19.14 -10.35 -21.43
C ASP A 206 19.17 -11.38 -20.30
N SER A 207 19.59 -12.58 -20.69
CA SER A 207 19.44 -13.85 -19.99
C SER A 207 20.28 -13.97 -18.70
N GLN A 208 20.62 -12.86 -18.05
CA GLN A 208 21.41 -12.79 -16.81
C GLN A 208 20.76 -11.96 -15.69
N ARG A 209 19.48 -11.59 -15.80
CA ARG A 209 18.80 -10.90 -14.69
C ARG A 209 17.98 -11.90 -13.90
N ASP A 210 18.41 -12.18 -12.67
CA ASP A 210 17.62 -12.93 -11.71
C ASP A 210 16.29 -12.22 -11.46
N GLY A 211 15.16 -12.84 -11.83
CA GLY A 211 13.80 -12.37 -11.57
C GLY A 211 13.14 -11.50 -12.64
N THR A 212 11.84 -11.31 -12.48
CA THR A 212 10.94 -10.61 -13.41
C THR A 212 10.87 -9.11 -13.11
N PRO A 213 11.21 -8.22 -14.07
CA PRO A 213 11.13 -6.77 -13.88
C PRO A 213 9.70 -6.25 -13.99
N VAL A 214 9.32 -5.28 -13.16
CA VAL A 214 8.05 -4.54 -13.17
C VAL A 214 8.33 -3.06 -12.88
N GLN A 215 7.63 -2.14 -13.55
CA GLN A 215 7.75 -0.71 -13.27
C GLN A 215 6.57 -0.20 -12.46
N LEU A 216 6.84 0.57 -11.39
CA LEU A 216 5.84 1.24 -10.58
C LEU A 216 6.09 2.74 -10.56
N PHE A 217 5.02 3.53 -10.53
CA PHE A 217 5.08 4.99 -10.61
C PHE A 217 4.45 5.62 -9.37
N TRP A 218 4.88 6.84 -9.05
CA TRP A 218 4.31 7.67 -7.99
C TRP A 218 4.02 9.10 -8.46
N ARG A 219 3.29 9.86 -7.65
CA ARG A 219 3.09 11.29 -7.83
C ARG A 219 4.20 12.08 -7.14
N PRO A 220 4.91 13.01 -7.83
CA PRO A 220 5.86 13.90 -7.16
C PRO A 220 5.12 14.97 -6.31
N PRO A 221 5.81 15.55 -5.30
CA PRO A 221 7.16 15.23 -4.86
C PRO A 221 7.24 13.97 -3.99
N PHE A 222 8.44 13.34 -3.97
CA PHE A 222 8.75 12.22 -3.10
C PHE A 222 10.22 12.25 -2.68
N ASP A 223 10.50 12.43 -1.39
CA ASP A 223 11.84 12.28 -0.82
C ASP A 223 12.14 10.80 -0.57
N VAL A 224 12.63 10.14 -1.60
CA VAL A 224 12.97 8.71 -1.58
C VAL A 224 14.10 8.45 -0.57
N ALA A 225 15.11 9.32 -0.51
CA ALA A 225 16.26 9.15 0.35
C ALA A 225 15.87 9.22 1.83
N ALA A 226 15.00 10.16 2.22
CA ALA A 226 14.50 10.23 3.59
C ALA A 226 13.73 8.97 3.99
N LEU A 227 12.87 8.44 3.10
CA LEU A 227 12.15 7.20 3.38
C LEU A 227 13.09 6.01 3.50
N LEU A 228 14.08 5.88 2.62
CA LEU A 228 15.06 4.79 2.68
C LEU A 228 15.95 4.90 3.92
N ARG A 229 16.38 6.09 4.34
CA ARG A 229 17.11 6.29 5.62
C ARG A 229 16.29 5.79 6.81
N PHE A 230 15.00 6.14 6.87
CA PHE A 230 14.10 5.65 7.92
C PHE A 230 14.02 4.12 7.97
N LEU A 231 13.96 3.46 6.79
CA LEU A 231 13.93 1.99 6.69
C LEU A 231 15.29 1.37 7.03
N ALA A 232 16.40 1.98 6.60
CA ALA A 232 17.76 1.49 6.85
C ALA A 232 18.12 1.42 8.35
N GLU A 233 17.73 2.45 9.12
CA GLU A 233 17.92 2.45 10.58
C GLU A 233 17.22 1.27 11.27
N ARG A 234 16.15 0.76 10.66
CA ARG A 234 15.28 -0.28 11.20
C ARG A 234 15.42 -1.63 10.51
N GLN A 235 16.29 -1.77 9.52
CA GLN A 235 16.44 -2.99 8.73
C GLN A 235 16.88 -4.20 9.58
N LEU A 236 16.39 -5.38 9.22
CA LEU A 236 16.74 -6.66 9.82
C LEU A 236 17.69 -7.43 8.89
N PRO A 237 18.96 -7.67 9.29
CA PRO A 237 19.87 -8.51 8.52
C PRO A 237 19.26 -9.90 8.25
N GLY A 238 19.53 -10.43 7.07
CA GLY A 238 18.97 -11.70 6.63
C GLY A 238 17.60 -11.57 5.96
N ILE A 239 16.79 -10.57 6.32
CA ILE A 239 15.47 -10.32 5.74
C ILE A 239 15.50 -9.20 4.72
N GLU A 240 16.15 -8.08 5.04
CA GLU A 240 16.16 -6.90 4.19
C GLU A 240 17.53 -6.23 4.15
N HIS A 241 17.79 -5.59 3.03
CA HIS A 241 18.96 -4.74 2.82
C HIS A 241 18.53 -3.45 2.14
N VAL A 242 18.71 -2.32 2.82
CA VAL A 242 18.29 -1.00 2.36
C VAL A 242 19.51 -0.17 1.97
N GLN A 243 19.45 0.46 0.82
CA GLN A 243 20.47 1.38 0.29
C GLN A 243 19.86 2.79 0.21
N PRO A 244 20.13 3.65 1.21
CA PRO A 244 19.59 5.01 1.25
C PRO A 244 20.33 5.99 0.35
N ASP A 245 21.53 5.62 -0.12
CA ASP A 245 22.38 6.39 -1.03
C ASP A 245 22.38 5.74 -2.41
N ALA A 246 22.86 6.46 -3.41
CA ALA A 246 22.86 5.98 -4.80
C ALA A 246 23.72 4.70 -4.98
N PRO A 247 23.18 3.67 -5.61
CA PRO A 247 21.85 3.55 -6.20
C PRO A 247 20.76 3.28 -5.14
N LEU A 248 19.80 4.21 -5.05
CA LEU A 248 18.69 4.13 -4.09
C LEU A 248 17.88 2.83 -4.24
N GLY A 249 17.74 2.05 -3.18
CA GLY A 249 17.04 0.78 -3.31
C GLY A 249 16.80 0.00 -2.03
N LEU A 250 16.12 -1.13 -2.20
CA LEU A 250 15.85 -2.09 -1.15
C LEU A 250 15.80 -3.50 -1.74
N GLN A 251 16.39 -4.46 -1.05
CA GLN A 251 16.24 -5.89 -1.31
C GLN A 251 15.59 -6.55 -0.09
N ARG A 252 14.67 -7.52 -0.30
CA ARG A 252 13.96 -8.13 0.80
C ARG A 252 13.48 -9.53 0.46
N THR A 253 13.46 -10.44 1.47
CA THR A 253 12.73 -11.70 1.42
C THR A 253 11.23 -11.44 1.64
N ALA A 254 10.41 -12.30 1.07
CA ALA A 254 8.96 -12.15 1.11
C ALA A 254 8.25 -13.49 1.32
N ARG A 255 7.17 -13.45 2.11
CA ARG A 255 6.17 -14.50 2.23
C ARG A 255 4.81 -13.92 1.89
N VAL A 256 4.08 -14.56 0.98
CA VAL A 256 2.75 -14.14 0.56
C VAL A 256 1.83 -15.34 0.55
N GLU A 257 0.74 -15.24 1.29
CA GLU A 257 -0.32 -16.25 1.30
C GLU A 257 -1.40 -15.87 0.30
N SER A 258 -1.82 -16.82 -0.52
CA SER A 258 -2.91 -16.62 -1.49
C SER A 258 -3.58 -17.95 -1.80
N GLY A 259 -4.91 -18.00 -1.74
CA GLY A 259 -5.68 -19.20 -2.05
C GLY A 259 -5.36 -20.41 -1.17
N GLY A 260 -4.88 -20.20 0.06
CA GLY A 260 -4.46 -21.27 0.98
C GLY A 260 -3.04 -21.81 0.72
N LEU A 261 -2.31 -21.24 -0.23
CA LEU A 261 -0.92 -21.57 -0.52
C LEU A 261 0.02 -20.47 -0.04
N THR A 262 1.19 -20.88 0.47
CA THR A 262 2.26 -19.99 0.88
C THR A 262 3.31 -19.92 -0.23
N HIS A 263 3.61 -18.70 -0.68
CA HIS A 263 4.67 -18.42 -1.64
C HIS A 263 5.78 -17.68 -0.94
N THR A 264 7.03 -18.15 -1.07
CA THR A 264 8.22 -17.52 -0.50
C THR A 264 9.21 -17.20 -1.59
N GLY A 265 9.95 -16.11 -1.41
CA GLY A 265 10.94 -15.67 -2.38
C GLY A 265 11.58 -14.35 -1.95
N TRP A 266 12.03 -13.61 -2.93
CA TRP A 266 12.64 -12.29 -2.72
C TRP A 266 12.18 -11.30 -3.77
N PHE A 267 12.33 -10.01 -3.44
CA PHE A 267 12.22 -8.92 -4.40
C PHE A 267 13.32 -7.89 -4.17
N SER A 268 13.66 -7.15 -5.21
CA SER A 268 14.52 -5.98 -5.14
C SER A 268 13.86 -4.78 -5.80
N VAL A 269 14.15 -3.60 -5.28
CA VAL A 269 13.63 -2.33 -5.77
C VAL A 269 14.79 -1.39 -6.05
N ARG A 270 14.75 -0.71 -7.19
CA ARG A 270 15.65 0.39 -7.52
C ARG A 270 14.84 1.61 -7.91
N PHE A 271 15.09 2.72 -7.24
CA PHE A 271 14.42 3.97 -7.52
C PHE A 271 15.07 4.76 -8.65
N ASP A 272 14.25 5.40 -9.46
CA ASP A 272 14.59 6.37 -10.49
C ASP A 272 13.78 7.65 -10.22
N PRO A 273 14.27 8.55 -9.33
CA PRO A 273 13.56 9.75 -8.94
C PRO A 273 13.29 10.71 -10.11
N ASP A 274 14.20 10.80 -11.08
CA ASP A 274 14.07 11.69 -12.22
C ASP A 274 12.89 11.29 -13.12
N ALA A 275 12.62 9.99 -13.20
CA ALA A 275 11.48 9.46 -13.95
C ALA A 275 10.22 9.22 -13.09
N ASN A 276 10.24 9.57 -11.80
CA ASN A 276 9.16 9.31 -10.83
C ASN A 276 8.69 7.84 -10.84
N ARG A 277 9.64 6.91 -10.89
CA ARG A 277 9.37 5.46 -10.95
C ARG A 277 10.37 4.66 -10.15
N LEU A 278 9.99 3.42 -9.85
CA LEU A 278 10.90 2.39 -9.39
C LEU A 278 10.82 1.15 -10.28
N GLY A 279 11.96 0.50 -10.49
CA GLY A 279 12.05 -0.85 -11.01
C GLY A 279 11.94 -1.84 -9.87
N LEU A 280 10.95 -2.72 -9.93
CA LEU A 280 10.75 -3.85 -9.02
C LEU A 280 11.18 -5.12 -9.76
N GLN A 281 12.02 -5.94 -9.14
CA GLN A 281 12.43 -7.25 -9.63
C GLN A 281 11.96 -8.31 -8.62
N VAL A 282 11.34 -9.38 -9.09
CA VAL A 282 10.67 -10.38 -8.26
C VAL A 282 11.15 -11.78 -8.64
N SER A 283 11.48 -12.61 -7.63
CA SER A 283 11.85 -14.01 -7.85
C SER A 283 10.72 -14.81 -8.51
N ASP A 284 11.06 -15.80 -9.31
CA ASP A 284 10.09 -16.63 -10.04
C ASP A 284 9.10 -17.34 -9.11
N SER A 285 9.53 -17.69 -7.90
CA SER A 285 8.68 -18.31 -6.87
C SER A 285 7.50 -17.44 -6.41
N LEU A 286 7.60 -16.11 -6.58
CA LEU A 286 6.54 -15.15 -6.24
C LEU A 286 5.68 -14.73 -7.44
N LEU A 287 5.98 -15.21 -8.65
CA LEU A 287 5.20 -14.86 -9.85
C LEU A 287 3.71 -15.24 -9.77
N PRO A 288 3.32 -16.37 -9.18
CA PRO A 288 1.91 -16.70 -9.01
C PRO A 288 1.13 -15.67 -8.20
N VAL A 289 1.81 -14.91 -7.34
CA VAL A 289 1.25 -13.86 -6.47
C VAL A 289 1.78 -12.47 -6.80
N LEU A 290 2.31 -12.27 -7.99
CA LEU A 290 2.92 -11.01 -8.42
C LEU A 290 2.02 -9.77 -8.19
N PRO A 291 0.71 -9.78 -8.49
CA PRO A 291 -0.16 -8.64 -8.18
C PRO A 291 -0.19 -8.28 -6.69
N ALA A 292 -0.15 -9.28 -5.80
CA ALA A 292 -0.10 -9.06 -4.36
C ALA A 292 1.26 -8.48 -3.91
N VAL A 293 2.36 -8.95 -4.51
CA VAL A 293 3.71 -8.37 -4.28
C VAL A 293 3.76 -6.92 -4.72
N ILE A 294 3.28 -6.62 -5.92
CA ILE A 294 3.20 -5.24 -6.46
C ILE A 294 2.42 -4.35 -5.49
N TRP A 295 1.26 -4.80 -5.05
CA TRP A 295 0.44 -4.04 -4.13
C TRP A 295 1.13 -3.79 -2.78
N ARG A 296 1.77 -4.80 -2.17
CA ARG A 296 2.52 -4.65 -0.92
C ARG A 296 3.72 -3.72 -1.06
N VAL A 297 4.42 -3.75 -2.19
CA VAL A 297 5.52 -2.82 -2.50
C VAL A 297 5.00 -1.38 -2.63
N ARG A 298 3.84 -1.18 -3.29
CA ARG A 298 3.20 0.14 -3.34
C ARG A 298 2.86 0.66 -1.94
N ALA A 299 2.32 -0.22 -1.07
CA ALA A 299 2.00 0.12 0.30
C ALA A 299 3.26 0.41 1.16
N LEU A 300 4.33 -0.37 0.98
CA LEU A 300 5.61 -0.19 1.69
C LEU A 300 6.21 1.20 1.47
N PHE A 301 6.18 1.69 0.23
CA PHE A 301 6.78 2.97 -0.17
C PHE A 301 5.76 4.10 -0.31
N ASP A 302 4.49 3.87 0.04
CA ASP A 302 3.42 4.87 -0.07
C ASP A 302 3.31 5.51 -1.46
N LEU A 303 3.42 4.70 -2.52
CA LEU A 303 3.45 5.19 -3.89
C LEU A 303 2.12 5.83 -4.33
N ASP A 304 1.02 5.51 -3.65
CA ASP A 304 -0.33 5.99 -3.96
C ASP A 304 -0.70 7.31 -3.27
N ALA A 305 0.17 7.86 -2.41
CA ALA A 305 -0.08 9.11 -1.72
C ALA A 305 -0.43 10.26 -2.69
N ASN A 306 -1.24 11.20 -2.21
CA ASN A 306 -1.58 12.42 -2.92
C ASN A 306 -0.83 13.63 -2.34
N PRO A 307 0.38 13.96 -2.83
CA PRO A 307 1.19 15.04 -2.26
C PRO A 307 0.49 16.39 -2.32
N LEU A 308 -0.32 16.64 -3.34
CA LEU A 308 -1.03 17.91 -3.48
C LEU A 308 -2.02 18.13 -2.31
N ALA A 309 -2.85 17.11 -2.01
CA ALA A 309 -3.80 17.19 -0.91
C ALA A 309 -3.09 17.22 0.46
N ILE A 310 -2.03 16.43 0.62
CA ILE A 310 -1.25 16.41 1.86
C ILE A 310 -0.56 17.75 2.10
N ASN A 311 0.09 18.31 1.08
CA ASN A 311 0.81 19.59 1.21
C ASN A 311 -0.15 20.76 1.40
N SER A 312 -1.35 20.75 0.80
CA SER A 312 -2.33 21.81 1.04
C SER A 312 -2.75 21.91 2.51
N ALA A 313 -2.69 20.80 3.25
CA ALA A 313 -3.04 20.77 4.67
C ALA A 313 -1.84 20.97 5.60
N LEU A 314 -0.62 20.61 5.19
CA LEU A 314 0.52 20.49 6.10
C LEU A 314 1.69 21.43 5.79
N HIS A 315 1.73 22.06 4.61
CA HIS A 315 2.87 22.88 4.19
C HIS A 315 3.13 24.07 5.12
N ALA A 316 2.07 24.71 5.60
CA ALA A 316 2.20 25.89 6.47
C ALA A 316 2.95 25.58 7.78
N ASP A 317 2.66 24.41 8.38
CA ASP A 317 3.27 24.00 9.65
C ASP A 317 4.58 23.21 9.45
N PHE A 318 4.74 22.55 8.30
CA PHE A 318 5.88 21.67 8.01
C PHE A 318 6.40 21.89 6.57
N PRO A 319 6.92 23.06 6.20
CA PRO A 319 7.30 23.35 4.81
C PRO A 319 8.44 22.49 4.28
N ALA A 320 9.37 22.06 5.12
CA ALA A 320 10.47 21.17 4.74
C ALA A 320 10.05 19.72 4.52
N GLY A 321 8.77 19.39 4.80
CA GLY A 321 8.27 18.01 4.73
C GLY A 321 7.53 17.63 3.44
N ASP A 322 7.47 18.48 2.41
CA ASP A 322 6.63 18.29 1.22
C ASP A 322 7.03 17.07 0.44
N GLY A 323 7.90 16.35 0.50
CA GLY A 323 8.19 15.09 -0.20
C GLY A 323 8.12 13.85 0.71
N LEU A 324 7.95 14.07 2.02
CA LEU A 324 7.97 12.96 2.97
C LEU A 324 6.73 12.08 2.83
N ARG A 325 6.96 10.77 2.89
CA ARG A 325 5.94 9.72 2.82
C ARG A 325 5.85 8.98 4.14
N VAL A 326 4.68 8.41 4.43
CA VAL A 326 4.52 7.50 5.56
C VAL A 326 5.16 6.16 5.22
N PRO A 327 6.28 5.75 5.88
CA PRO A 327 6.88 4.45 5.61
C PRO A 327 5.91 3.33 5.98
N GLY A 328 5.45 2.57 5.00
CA GLY A 328 4.60 1.42 5.21
C GLY A 328 5.36 0.20 5.71
N CYS A 329 4.80 -0.98 5.42
CA CYS A 329 5.46 -2.28 5.63
C CYS A 329 5.07 -3.25 4.51
N PHE A 330 5.90 -4.25 4.28
CA PHE A 330 5.57 -5.35 3.37
C PHE A 330 4.66 -6.38 4.05
N ASP A 331 4.84 -6.58 5.35
CA ASP A 331 4.06 -7.49 6.19
C ASP A 331 3.60 -6.79 7.47
N GLY A 332 2.28 -6.76 7.70
CA GLY A 332 1.70 -6.05 8.83
C GLY A 332 1.88 -6.78 10.16
N PHE A 333 1.95 -8.12 10.15
CA PHE A 333 2.25 -8.88 11.35
C PHE A 333 3.68 -8.62 11.82
N GLU A 334 4.65 -8.69 10.92
CA GLU A 334 6.03 -8.32 11.22
C GLU A 334 6.11 -6.91 11.82
N LEU A 335 5.43 -5.93 11.20
CA LEU A 335 5.44 -4.56 11.72
C LEU A 335 4.87 -4.48 13.13
N ALA A 336 3.78 -5.17 13.43
CA ALA A 336 3.16 -5.17 14.74
C ALA A 336 4.07 -5.81 15.81
N VAL A 337 4.72 -6.92 15.48
CA VAL A 337 5.75 -7.56 16.34
C VAL A 337 6.88 -6.57 16.63
N ARG A 338 7.41 -5.91 15.60
CA ARG A 338 8.49 -4.91 15.76
C ARG A 338 8.06 -3.71 16.59
N ALA A 339 6.80 -3.27 16.46
CA ALA A 339 6.24 -2.19 17.28
C ALA A 339 6.14 -2.57 18.76
N ILE A 340 5.74 -3.81 19.08
CA ILE A 340 5.71 -4.31 20.46
C ILE A 340 7.13 -4.43 21.03
N LEU A 341 8.07 -4.97 20.27
CA LEU A 341 9.47 -5.07 20.69
C LEU A 341 10.08 -3.70 20.98
N GLY A 342 9.65 -2.66 20.25
CA GLY A 342 10.15 -1.29 20.36
C GLY A 342 9.55 -0.44 21.48
N GLN A 343 8.58 -0.95 22.25
CA GLN A 343 7.96 -0.18 23.31
C GLN A 343 8.97 0.26 24.37
N GLN A 344 9.02 1.56 24.66
CA GLN A 344 9.83 2.16 25.72
C GLN A 344 11.34 1.86 25.66
N ILE A 345 11.88 1.57 24.49
CA ILE A 345 13.32 1.37 24.26
C ILE A 345 13.78 2.08 22.98
N THR A 346 15.08 2.20 22.79
CA THR A 346 15.65 2.80 21.58
C THR A 346 15.40 1.94 20.34
N VAL A 347 15.42 2.55 19.16
CA VAL A 347 15.29 1.85 17.86
C VAL A 347 16.39 0.77 17.74
N ALA A 348 17.61 1.05 18.17
CA ALA A 348 18.72 0.10 18.15
C ALA A 348 18.46 -1.13 19.02
N ALA A 349 17.97 -0.94 20.26
CA ALA A 349 17.63 -2.03 21.17
C ALA A 349 16.45 -2.88 20.63
N ALA A 350 15.41 -2.23 20.10
CA ALA A 350 14.28 -2.92 19.46
C ALA A 350 14.73 -3.76 18.25
N ARG A 351 15.63 -3.22 17.43
CA ARG A 351 16.22 -3.93 16.30
C ARG A 351 17.01 -5.16 16.75
N THR A 352 17.80 -5.06 17.82
CA THR A 352 18.54 -6.20 18.38
C THR A 352 17.62 -7.33 18.82
N LEU A 353 16.52 -7.02 19.51
CA LEU A 353 15.51 -8.03 19.89
C LEU A 353 14.85 -8.68 18.66
N ALA A 354 14.52 -7.88 17.64
CA ALA A 354 13.92 -8.39 16.41
C ALA A 354 14.89 -9.28 15.62
N ILE A 355 16.20 -8.96 15.60
CA ILE A 355 17.24 -9.80 14.99
C ILE A 355 17.31 -11.16 15.69
N ARG A 356 17.44 -11.17 17.04
CA ARG A 356 17.48 -12.42 17.82
C ARG A 356 16.22 -13.27 17.60
N LEU A 357 15.04 -12.63 17.59
CA LEU A 357 13.77 -13.31 17.31
C LEU A 357 13.77 -13.96 15.93
N THR A 358 14.23 -13.24 14.91
CA THR A 358 14.33 -13.74 13.53
C THR A 358 15.34 -14.85 13.38
N GLU A 359 16.49 -14.74 14.02
CA GLU A 359 17.52 -15.80 14.01
C GLU A 359 17.02 -17.08 14.67
N ARG A 360 16.24 -16.98 15.72
CA ARG A 360 15.74 -18.12 16.51
C ARG A 360 14.52 -18.80 15.90
N LEU A 361 13.57 -18.02 15.36
CA LEU A 361 12.25 -18.50 14.92
C LEU A 361 12.01 -18.32 13.42
N GLY A 362 12.84 -17.55 12.71
CA GLY A 362 12.71 -17.32 11.28
C GLY A 362 13.14 -18.54 10.47
N GLU A 363 12.46 -18.77 9.35
CA GLU A 363 12.78 -19.85 8.42
C GLU A 363 13.93 -19.45 7.48
N ALA A 364 14.79 -20.41 7.16
CA ALA A 364 15.85 -20.22 6.17
C ALA A 364 15.25 -20.16 4.75
N ILE A 365 15.82 -19.32 3.90
CA ILE A 365 15.49 -19.22 2.48
C ILE A 365 16.77 -19.05 1.67
N THR A 366 16.86 -19.72 0.53
CA THR A 366 17.96 -19.54 -0.42
C THR A 366 17.59 -18.47 -1.43
N THR A 367 18.45 -17.48 -1.60
CA THR A 367 18.31 -16.40 -2.59
C THR A 367 19.64 -16.13 -3.29
N PRO A 368 19.66 -15.51 -4.48
CA PRO A 368 20.92 -15.09 -5.12
C PRO A 368 21.58 -13.91 -4.42
N HIS A 369 20.92 -13.31 -3.42
CA HIS A 369 21.44 -12.20 -2.65
C HIS A 369 22.03 -12.69 -1.32
N PRO A 370 23.35 -12.67 -1.11
CA PRO A 370 23.98 -13.25 0.10
C PRO A 370 23.48 -12.64 1.43
N ARG A 371 22.98 -11.41 1.37
CA ARG A 371 22.43 -10.71 2.54
C ARG A 371 20.98 -11.09 2.86
N LEU A 372 20.31 -11.88 2.02
CA LEU A 372 18.93 -12.32 2.17
C LEU A 372 18.87 -13.84 2.31
N HIS A 373 18.73 -14.33 3.53
CA HIS A 373 18.77 -15.77 3.82
C HIS A 373 17.76 -16.22 4.88
N ARG A 374 16.88 -15.29 5.33
CA ARG A 374 15.87 -15.57 6.35
C ARG A 374 14.52 -14.95 5.98
N LEU A 375 13.44 -15.62 6.37
CA LEU A 375 12.08 -15.09 6.41
C LEU A 375 11.74 -14.72 7.85
N PHE A 376 10.91 -13.69 8.04
CA PHE A 376 10.40 -13.33 9.36
C PHE A 376 9.54 -14.47 9.94
N PRO A 377 9.54 -14.69 11.27
CA PRO A 377 8.70 -15.70 11.91
C PRO A 377 7.23 -15.56 11.57
N THR A 378 6.55 -16.68 11.35
CA THR A 378 5.09 -16.69 11.15
C THR A 378 4.33 -16.40 12.44
N ALA A 379 3.08 -15.97 12.32
CA ALA A 379 2.20 -15.83 13.47
C ALA A 379 2.02 -17.16 14.21
N GLN A 380 1.93 -18.27 13.45
CA GLN A 380 1.83 -19.62 14.02
C GLN A 380 3.06 -19.98 14.86
N ALA A 381 4.26 -19.72 14.36
CA ALA A 381 5.50 -19.97 15.09
C ALA A 381 5.58 -19.15 16.39
N LEU A 382 5.17 -17.89 16.34
CA LEU A 382 5.18 -17.02 17.51
C LEU A 382 4.06 -17.33 18.51
N ALA A 383 2.91 -17.82 18.07
CA ALA A 383 1.81 -18.25 18.94
C ALA A 383 2.15 -19.51 19.75
N SER A 384 2.95 -20.41 19.16
CA SER A 384 3.29 -21.73 19.74
C SER A 384 4.62 -21.77 20.48
N VAL A 385 5.47 -20.73 20.39
CA VAL A 385 6.77 -20.71 21.06
C VAL A 385 6.64 -20.62 22.58
N SER A 386 7.51 -21.34 23.30
CA SER A 386 7.57 -21.25 24.77
C SER A 386 7.96 -19.84 25.24
N PRO A 387 7.33 -19.29 26.29
CA PRO A 387 7.76 -18.05 26.93
C PRO A 387 9.23 -18.04 27.34
N ASP A 388 9.78 -19.18 27.75
CA ASP A 388 11.19 -19.31 28.16
C ASP A 388 12.13 -18.99 27.00
N ILE A 389 11.83 -19.49 25.79
CA ILE A 389 12.60 -19.17 24.58
C ILE A 389 12.58 -17.67 24.30
N LEU A 390 11.42 -17.01 24.45
CA LEU A 390 11.32 -15.56 24.28
C LEU A 390 12.12 -14.83 25.38
N GLY A 391 12.16 -15.37 26.60
CA GLY A 391 12.97 -14.85 27.70
C GLY A 391 14.48 -14.91 27.44
N GLU A 392 14.98 -16.04 26.89
CA GLU A 392 16.37 -16.23 26.47
C GLU A 392 16.81 -15.17 25.42
N LEU A 393 15.89 -14.69 24.59
CA LEU A 393 16.16 -13.62 23.61
C LEU A 393 16.25 -12.23 24.25
N GLY A 394 15.98 -12.11 25.56
CA GLY A 394 15.96 -10.83 26.28
C GLY A 394 14.62 -10.09 26.20
N ILE A 395 13.55 -10.77 25.82
CA ILE A 395 12.21 -10.20 25.73
C ILE A 395 11.53 -10.31 27.10
N VAL A 396 11.16 -9.20 27.72
CA VAL A 396 10.52 -9.17 29.04
C VAL A 396 9.12 -9.77 29.01
N ARG A 397 8.64 -10.34 30.13
CA ARG A 397 7.37 -11.09 30.23
C ARG A 397 6.16 -10.34 29.68
N GLN A 398 6.04 -9.04 29.94
CA GLN A 398 4.94 -8.24 29.41
C GLN A 398 4.90 -8.21 27.89
N ARG A 399 6.06 -8.07 27.22
CA ARG A 399 6.15 -8.12 25.76
C ARG A 399 5.94 -9.53 25.23
N GLN A 400 6.39 -10.57 25.93
CA GLN A 400 6.12 -11.98 25.56
C GLN A 400 4.61 -12.21 25.49
N ALA A 401 3.85 -11.80 26.51
CA ALA A 401 2.40 -11.92 26.53
C ALA A 401 1.73 -11.15 25.40
N ALA A 402 2.18 -9.92 25.13
CA ALA A 402 1.67 -9.11 24.03
C ALA A 402 1.93 -9.75 22.65
N LEU A 403 3.15 -10.25 22.42
CA LEU A 403 3.52 -10.93 21.16
C LEU A 403 2.69 -12.20 20.93
N GLN A 404 2.53 -13.02 21.95
CA GLN A 404 1.74 -14.26 21.84
C GLN A 404 0.24 -13.99 21.67
N SER A 405 -0.31 -12.96 22.33
CA SER A 405 -1.70 -12.56 22.15
C SER A 405 -1.95 -12.02 20.75
N LEU A 406 -1.05 -11.17 20.24
CA LEU A 406 -1.10 -10.70 18.86
C LEU A 406 -1.06 -11.87 17.87
N ALA A 407 -0.11 -12.79 18.06
CA ALA A 407 0.08 -13.93 17.17
C ALA A 407 -1.17 -14.84 17.13
N ARG A 408 -1.74 -15.15 18.30
CA ARG A 408 -3.01 -15.91 18.39
C ARG A 408 -4.16 -15.21 17.69
N ALA A 409 -4.36 -13.92 17.93
CA ALA A 409 -5.42 -13.15 17.29
C ALA A 409 -5.33 -13.14 15.75
N VAL A 410 -4.09 -13.15 15.21
CA VAL A 410 -3.87 -13.26 13.76
C VAL A 410 -4.14 -14.67 13.25
N VAL A 411 -3.67 -15.71 13.95
CA VAL A 411 -3.88 -17.12 13.56
C VAL A 411 -5.37 -17.49 13.58
N GLU A 412 -6.11 -17.02 14.58
CA GLU A 412 -7.55 -17.23 14.72
C GLU A 412 -8.38 -16.42 13.70
N GLY A 413 -7.74 -15.59 12.90
CA GLY A 413 -8.40 -14.74 11.88
C GLY A 413 -9.17 -13.56 12.45
N GLY A 414 -9.09 -13.30 13.76
CA GLY A 414 -9.74 -12.17 14.44
C GLY A 414 -9.06 -10.82 14.16
N LEU A 415 -7.82 -10.82 13.65
CA LEU A 415 -7.05 -9.60 13.41
C LEU A 415 -6.41 -9.61 12.02
N VAL A 416 -6.76 -8.63 11.20
CA VAL A 416 -6.19 -8.42 9.86
C VAL A 416 -5.33 -7.18 9.87
N LEU A 417 -4.02 -7.33 9.58
CA LEU A 417 -3.03 -6.26 9.65
C LEU A 417 -2.55 -5.85 8.24
N ASN A 418 -3.44 -5.28 7.46
CA ASN A 418 -3.11 -4.72 6.15
C ASN A 418 -4.00 -3.50 5.86
N ALA A 419 -3.71 -2.78 4.78
CA ALA A 419 -4.43 -1.56 4.44
C ALA A 419 -5.88 -1.76 3.98
N PHE A 420 -6.39 -3.00 3.91
CA PHE A 420 -7.79 -3.30 3.63
C PHE A 420 -8.61 -3.57 4.90
N ALA A 421 -7.94 -3.62 6.06
CA ALA A 421 -8.62 -3.71 7.34
C ALA A 421 -9.25 -2.35 7.68
N ASP A 422 -10.42 -2.39 8.34
CA ASP A 422 -11.01 -1.19 8.89
C ASP A 422 -10.11 -0.66 10.02
N ALA A 423 -9.59 0.55 9.85
CA ALA A 423 -8.60 1.11 10.75
C ALA A 423 -9.16 1.30 12.17
N HIS A 424 -10.41 1.70 12.29
CA HIS A 424 -11.04 1.97 13.60
C HIS A 424 -11.26 0.69 14.38
N THR A 425 -11.93 -0.27 13.76
CA THR A 425 -12.21 -1.59 14.36
C THR A 425 -10.92 -2.33 14.69
N THR A 426 -9.93 -2.32 13.77
CA THR A 426 -8.65 -2.99 13.99
C THR A 426 -7.85 -2.33 15.11
N THR A 427 -7.87 -0.98 15.20
CA THR A 427 -7.19 -0.27 16.29
C THR A 427 -7.83 -0.59 17.65
N GLN A 428 -9.15 -0.69 17.73
CA GLN A 428 -9.84 -1.12 18.94
C GLN A 428 -9.49 -2.57 19.32
N ALA A 429 -9.49 -3.48 18.34
CA ALA A 429 -9.10 -4.88 18.56
C ALA A 429 -7.64 -5.01 19.04
N LEU A 430 -6.71 -4.21 18.48
CA LEU A 430 -5.33 -4.15 18.94
C LEU A 430 -5.23 -3.69 20.39
N GLN A 431 -5.98 -2.64 20.79
CA GLN A 431 -5.96 -2.12 22.15
C GLN A 431 -6.61 -3.06 23.17
N ALA A 432 -7.46 -3.98 22.74
CA ALA A 432 -8.02 -5.03 23.59
C ALA A 432 -7.00 -6.13 23.93
N LEU A 433 -5.89 -6.22 23.18
CA LEU A 433 -4.83 -7.18 23.46
C LEU A 433 -3.93 -6.70 24.62
N PRO A 434 -3.57 -7.59 25.57
CA PRO A 434 -2.69 -7.23 26.67
C PRO A 434 -1.36 -6.69 26.19
N GLY A 435 -0.91 -5.57 26.77
CA GLY A 435 0.36 -4.93 26.47
C GLY A 435 0.40 -4.09 25.17
N ILE A 436 -0.72 -3.92 24.48
CA ILE A 436 -0.84 -3.01 23.33
C ILE A 436 -1.61 -1.76 23.73
N GLY A 437 -0.89 -0.69 24.01
CA GLY A 437 -1.48 0.61 24.35
C GLY A 437 -1.89 1.44 23.12
N PRO A 438 -2.56 2.60 23.36
CA PRO A 438 -3.04 3.48 22.29
C PRO A 438 -1.93 3.90 21.31
N TRP A 439 -0.75 4.26 21.81
CA TRP A 439 0.38 4.64 20.97
C TRP A 439 0.78 3.53 19.98
N THR A 440 0.95 2.31 20.49
CA THR A 440 1.35 1.15 19.67
C THR A 440 0.28 0.81 18.62
N ALA A 441 -0.99 0.84 19.02
CA ALA A 441 -2.10 0.58 18.11
C ALA A 441 -2.17 1.64 16.98
N GLN A 442 -1.99 2.93 17.30
CA GLN A 442 -1.97 4.01 16.32
C GLN A 442 -0.73 3.94 15.40
N TYR A 443 0.44 3.57 15.93
CA TYR A 443 1.64 3.34 15.13
C TYR A 443 1.44 2.20 14.12
N ILE A 444 0.82 1.08 14.54
CA ILE A 444 0.45 -0.03 13.65
C ILE A 444 -0.57 0.45 12.61
N ALA A 445 -1.59 1.21 13.03
CA ALA A 445 -2.60 1.75 12.14
C ALA A 445 -1.97 2.67 11.06
N MET A 446 -1.07 3.54 11.45
CA MET A 446 -0.33 4.41 10.53
C MET A 446 0.44 3.62 9.46
N ARG A 447 1.20 2.61 9.87
CA ARG A 447 2.19 1.96 9.00
C ARG A 447 1.69 0.68 8.34
N ALA A 448 0.94 -0.18 9.05
CA ALA A 448 0.42 -1.44 8.51
C ALA A 448 -0.96 -1.27 7.86
N LEU A 449 -1.88 -0.56 8.51
CA LEU A 449 -3.21 -0.33 7.96
C LEU A 449 -3.23 0.83 6.96
N ARG A 450 -2.13 1.58 6.87
CA ARG A 450 -2.00 2.75 5.97
C ARG A 450 -3.06 3.83 6.27
N TRP A 451 -3.48 3.95 7.54
CA TRP A 451 -4.44 4.97 7.93
C TRP A 451 -3.78 6.35 7.93
N PRO A 452 -4.18 7.29 7.05
CA PRO A 452 -3.50 8.58 6.93
C PRO A 452 -3.80 9.52 8.09
N ASP A 453 -4.84 9.24 8.87
CA ASP A 453 -5.26 10.04 10.02
C ASP A 453 -4.93 9.37 11.37
N ALA A 454 -4.03 8.37 11.40
CA ALA A 454 -3.56 7.79 12.65
C ALA A 454 -2.72 8.80 13.43
N TRP A 455 -2.94 8.84 14.76
CA TRP A 455 -2.26 9.76 15.66
C TRP A 455 -1.76 9.02 16.91
N PRO A 456 -0.44 8.80 17.04
CA PRO A 456 0.15 8.13 18.21
C PRO A 456 0.13 9.07 19.43
N VAL A 457 -0.97 9.03 20.17
CA VAL A 457 -1.20 9.88 21.33
C VAL A 457 -0.09 9.71 22.38
N GLY A 458 0.44 10.84 22.87
CA GLY A 458 1.49 10.84 23.89
C GLY A 458 2.89 10.56 23.36
N ASP A 459 3.11 10.63 22.05
CA ASP A 459 4.44 10.52 21.45
C ASP A 459 5.33 11.69 21.90
N VAL A 460 6.43 11.36 22.59
CA VAL A 460 7.34 12.36 23.20
C VAL A 460 8.02 13.22 22.14
N ALA A 461 8.37 12.63 20.98
CA ALA A 461 9.02 13.38 19.91
C ALA A 461 8.05 14.37 19.28
N LEU A 462 6.77 14.00 19.11
CA LEU A 462 5.72 14.90 18.63
C LEU A 462 5.51 16.07 19.59
N ILE A 463 5.31 15.79 20.88
CA ILE A 463 5.10 16.81 21.92
C ILE A 463 6.24 17.83 21.89
N LYS A 464 7.49 17.35 21.80
CA LYS A 464 8.68 18.20 21.74
C LYS A 464 8.74 19.04 20.45
N THR A 465 8.49 18.44 19.29
CA THR A 465 8.51 19.16 17.99
C THR A 465 7.44 20.24 17.92
N LEU A 466 6.29 20.00 18.56
CA LEU A 466 5.20 20.98 18.65
C LEU A 466 5.45 22.11 19.66
N GLY A 467 6.59 22.10 20.35
CA GLY A 467 6.92 23.12 21.35
C GLY A 467 6.00 23.08 22.58
N ILE A 468 5.33 21.94 22.84
CA ILE A 468 4.41 21.81 23.95
C ILE A 468 5.20 21.59 25.22
N GLU A 469 5.03 22.53 26.19
CA GLU A 469 5.65 22.42 27.51
C GLU A 469 4.91 21.38 28.38
N GLY A 470 5.70 20.69 29.21
CA GLY A 470 5.17 19.68 30.14
C GLY A 470 5.25 18.25 29.61
N ARG A 471 4.73 17.31 30.41
CA ARG A 471 4.74 15.87 30.13
C ARG A 471 3.42 15.25 30.57
N GLY A 472 3.15 14.03 30.10
CA GLY A 472 2.00 13.24 30.52
C GLY A 472 0.70 13.62 29.83
N ARG A 473 -0.43 13.44 30.53
CA ARG A 473 -1.76 13.51 29.94
C ARG A 473 -2.12 14.91 29.40
N ALA A 474 -1.70 15.97 30.08
CA ALA A 474 -2.03 17.35 29.68
C ALA A 474 -1.33 17.71 28.35
N ALA A 475 -0.04 17.42 28.22
CA ALA A 475 0.71 17.63 26.97
C ALA A 475 0.17 16.78 25.82
N ALA A 476 -0.23 15.53 26.10
CA ALA A 476 -0.83 14.65 25.08
C ALA A 476 -2.18 15.18 24.57
N LEU A 477 -3.03 15.72 25.45
CA LEU A 477 -4.31 16.35 25.07
C LEU A 477 -4.11 17.64 24.26
N GLU A 478 -3.10 18.44 24.62
CA GLU A 478 -2.75 19.62 23.85
C GLU A 478 -2.28 19.27 22.44
N ALA A 479 -1.38 18.28 22.32
CA ALA A 479 -0.92 17.78 21.02
C ALA A 479 -2.08 17.22 20.18
N ASP A 480 -3.02 16.49 20.78
CA ASP A 480 -4.20 16.00 20.08
C ASP A 480 -5.09 17.14 19.57
N ARG A 481 -5.29 18.18 20.37
CA ARG A 481 -6.06 19.37 19.98
C ARG A 481 -5.43 20.11 18.80
N GLN A 482 -4.11 20.34 18.85
CA GLN A 482 -3.39 20.97 17.75
C GLN A 482 -3.45 20.14 16.47
N SER A 483 -3.37 18.82 16.59
CA SER A 483 -3.40 17.89 15.46
C SER A 483 -4.73 17.89 14.68
N ALA A 484 -5.80 18.45 15.25
CA ALA A 484 -7.11 18.50 14.61
C ALA A 484 -7.09 19.28 13.28
N ALA A 485 -6.22 20.28 13.16
CA ALA A 485 -6.04 21.07 11.94
C ALA A 485 -5.43 20.26 10.77
N TRP A 486 -4.76 19.15 11.05
CA TRP A 486 -4.07 18.33 10.05
C TRP A 486 -4.90 17.15 9.54
N ARG A 487 -6.13 17.01 9.99
CA ARG A 487 -7.04 15.97 9.49
C ARG A 487 -7.35 16.19 8.02
N PRO A 488 -7.42 15.10 7.22
CA PRO A 488 -7.24 13.69 7.56
C PRO A 488 -5.80 13.18 7.38
N TRP A 489 -4.78 14.05 7.48
CA TRP A 489 -3.38 13.75 7.13
C TRP A 489 -2.43 13.68 8.34
N ARG A 490 -2.95 13.41 9.55
CA ARG A 490 -2.16 13.39 10.78
C ARG A 490 -0.96 12.44 10.76
N SER A 491 -1.06 11.29 10.09
CA SER A 491 0.06 10.37 9.91
C SER A 491 1.24 11.00 9.16
N TYR A 492 0.97 11.88 8.21
CA TYR A 492 2.02 12.61 7.49
C TYR A 492 2.59 13.75 8.35
N ALA A 493 1.77 14.39 9.16
CA ALA A 493 2.24 15.36 10.16
C ALA A 493 3.21 14.71 11.16
N VAL A 494 2.89 13.49 11.63
CA VAL A 494 3.79 12.69 12.49
C VAL A 494 5.15 12.47 11.84
N ILE A 495 5.18 12.03 10.59
CA ILE A 495 6.45 11.78 9.88
C ILE A 495 7.25 13.08 9.68
N ARG A 496 6.59 14.20 9.37
CA ARG A 496 7.22 15.51 9.23
C ARG A 496 7.81 16.00 10.56
N ALA A 497 7.06 15.85 11.64
CA ALA A 497 7.53 16.19 12.98
C ALA A 497 8.75 15.34 13.41
N TRP A 498 8.72 14.03 13.16
CA TRP A 498 9.87 13.16 13.45
C TRP A 498 11.10 13.53 12.62
N ALA A 499 10.94 13.87 11.35
CA ALA A 499 12.06 14.32 10.52
C ALA A 499 12.71 15.62 11.05
N GLY A 500 11.91 16.56 11.56
CA GLY A 500 12.40 17.78 12.19
C GLY A 500 13.25 17.53 13.45
N THR A 501 12.95 16.49 14.23
CA THR A 501 13.77 16.13 15.41
C THR A 501 15.14 15.56 15.02
N HIS A 502 15.25 14.86 13.89
CA HIS A 502 16.51 14.32 13.38
C HIS A 502 17.41 15.39 12.73
N ALA A 503 16.83 16.46 12.21
CA ALA A 503 17.60 17.57 11.62
C ALA A 503 18.29 18.46 12.67
N ASN A 504 17.98 18.29 13.97
CA ASN A 504 18.56 19.09 15.05
C ASN A 504 19.33 18.18 16.03
N PRO A 505 20.64 17.89 15.81
CA PRO A 505 21.43 16.98 16.63
C PRO A 505 21.65 17.45 18.07
N ILE A 506 21.32 18.69 18.41
CA ILE A 506 21.44 19.26 19.78
C ILE A 506 20.44 18.61 20.76
N LEU A 507 19.44 17.86 20.28
CA LEU A 507 18.33 17.38 21.09
C LEU A 507 18.41 15.88 21.45
N THR A 508 19.44 15.15 21.02
CA THR A 508 19.61 13.71 21.32
C THR A 508 20.49 13.39 22.53
N SER A 509 21.08 14.40 23.19
CA SER A 509 21.96 14.23 24.33
C SER A 509 21.34 14.64 25.68
N GLY A 510 20.20 14.08 26.01
CA GLY A 510 19.52 14.39 27.26
C GLY A 510 18.63 13.27 27.77
N VAL A 511 19.21 12.09 28.01
CA VAL A 511 18.63 11.12 28.94
C VAL A 511 19.37 11.28 30.25
N PRO A 512 18.79 11.81 31.33
CA PRO A 512 19.33 11.61 32.65
C PRO A 512 19.08 10.15 33.05
N SER A 513 20.16 9.45 33.41
CA SER A 513 20.11 8.18 34.16
C SER A 513 19.52 8.38 35.55
N PRO A 514 19.17 7.30 36.21
CA PRO A 514 17.90 6.80 36.71
C PRO A 514 17.24 7.60 37.82
#